data_24134aa7a2c704eddb6162847594ef3d
#
_entry.id   24134aa7a2c704eddb6162847594ef3d
#
_cell.length_a   1.000
_cell.length_b   1.000
_cell.length_c   1.000
_cell.angle_alpha   90.00
_cell.angle_beta   90.00
_cell.angle_gamma   90.00
#
_symmetry.space_group_name_H-M   'P 1'
#
loop_
_entity.id
_entity.type
_entity.pdbx_description
1 polymer ?
#
loop_
_entity_poly.entity_id
_entity_poly.type
_entity_poly.pdbx_seq_one_letter_code
_entity_poly.pdbx_strand_id
1 'polypeptide(L)'
;MRFDKLAFFFWSCYTVTDYFTYVKTYVTIQEESMEKFKSFLKRKDIEISAKRYGIDALGAMAQGLFASLLIGTIIATLGEQLGMEVLVNIGGYAKAATGPAMAVAIGYALHCPPLVLFSLVAVGGAANTLGGAGGPLAVLLVTIVAAEFGKAVSKETKIDIIVTPFVTITIGSLLSMWCAPAIGAAASAVGAAIMWATELQPFFMGIIISVIVGIALT
;
A
#
# COMPACT_ATOMS: atom_id res chain seq x y z
N MET A 1 -46.91 -9.24 53.68
CA MET A 1 -45.94 -10.14 53.01
C MET A 1 -46.28 -10.40 51.52
N ARG A 2 -47.06 -9.56 50.88
CA ARG A 2 -47.44 -9.70 49.45
C ARG A 2 -47.09 -8.48 48.61
N PHE A 3 -46.80 -7.34 49.23
CA PHE A 3 -46.46 -6.07 48.54
C PHE A 3 -44.99 -5.98 48.08
N ASP A 4 -44.07 -6.63 48.79
CA ASP A 4 -42.61 -6.54 48.46
C ASP A 4 -42.22 -7.29 47.19
N LYS A 5 -42.94 -8.36 46.84
CA LYS A 5 -42.69 -9.11 45.62
C LYS A 5 -43.13 -8.36 44.33
N LEU A 6 -44.20 -7.58 44.42
CA LEU A 6 -44.68 -6.76 43.28
C LEU A 6 -43.73 -5.56 43.04
N ALA A 7 -43.26 -4.92 44.12
CA ALA A 7 -42.31 -3.81 43.98
C ALA A 7 -40.97 -4.28 43.37
N PHE A 8 -40.47 -5.46 43.82
CA PHE A 8 -39.26 -6.04 43.26
C PHE A 8 -39.41 -6.45 41.79
N PHE A 9 -40.57 -6.95 41.39
CA PHE A 9 -40.86 -7.31 40.01
C PHE A 9 -40.97 -6.06 39.12
N PHE A 10 -41.59 -4.98 39.58
CA PHE A 10 -41.67 -3.69 38.88
C PHE A 10 -40.26 -3.04 38.77
N TRP A 11 -39.45 -3.10 39.84
CA TRP A 11 -38.09 -2.56 39.82
C TRP A 11 -37.16 -3.35 38.88
N SER A 12 -37.28 -4.69 38.86
CA SER A 12 -36.53 -5.56 37.95
C SER A 12 -36.97 -5.36 36.48
N CYS A 13 -38.27 -5.15 36.22
CA CYS A 13 -38.76 -4.87 34.86
C CYS A 13 -38.31 -3.50 34.38
N TYR A 14 -38.27 -2.50 35.24
CA TYR A 14 -37.81 -1.14 34.93
C TYR A 14 -36.31 -1.13 34.58
N THR A 15 -35.46 -1.79 35.34
CA THR A 15 -34.03 -1.91 35.09
C THR A 15 -33.72 -2.67 33.80
N VAL A 16 -34.48 -3.71 33.49
CA VAL A 16 -34.32 -4.47 32.24
C VAL A 16 -34.73 -3.64 31.05
N THR A 17 -35.80 -2.84 31.18
CA THR A 17 -36.27 -1.96 30.09
C THR A 17 -35.29 -0.82 29.80
N ASP A 18 -34.71 -0.22 30.85
CA ASP A 18 -33.66 0.81 30.72
C ASP A 18 -32.37 0.24 30.10
N TYR A 19 -31.97 -0.94 30.50
CA TYR A 19 -30.82 -1.63 29.92
C TYR A 19 -31.04 -1.94 28.43
N PHE A 20 -32.23 -2.40 28.07
CA PHE A 20 -32.58 -2.69 26.67
C PHE A 20 -32.62 -1.41 25.81
N THR A 21 -33.13 -0.33 26.38
CA THR A 21 -33.16 0.99 25.73
C THR A 21 -31.74 1.54 25.56
N TYR A 22 -30.89 1.39 26.56
CA TYR A 22 -29.48 1.80 26.50
C TYR A 22 -28.72 1.01 25.42
N VAL A 23 -28.86 -0.32 25.39
CA VAL A 23 -28.22 -1.18 24.38
C VAL A 23 -28.72 -0.82 22.96
N LYS A 24 -30.03 -0.61 22.80
CA LYS A 24 -30.61 -0.20 21.51
C LYS A 24 -30.07 1.15 21.06
N THR A 25 -29.98 2.12 21.95
CA THR A 25 -29.43 3.46 21.65
C THR A 25 -27.95 3.36 21.29
N TYR A 26 -27.17 2.54 22.02
CA TYR A 26 -25.75 2.33 21.72
C TYR A 26 -25.55 1.68 20.36
N VAL A 27 -26.32 0.66 20.02
CA VAL A 27 -26.29 0.00 18.71
C VAL A 27 -26.65 0.98 17.58
N THR A 28 -27.72 1.79 17.79
CA THR A 28 -28.13 2.79 16.77
C THR A 28 -27.07 3.86 16.56
N ILE A 29 -26.39 4.34 17.60
CA ILE A 29 -25.27 5.29 17.50
C ILE A 29 -24.08 4.67 16.72
N GLN A 30 -23.79 3.40 16.99
CA GLN A 30 -22.76 2.66 16.27
C GLN A 30 -23.11 2.48 14.79
N GLU A 31 -24.35 2.15 14.47
CA GLU A 31 -24.83 2.01 13.09
C GLU A 31 -24.78 3.34 12.35
N GLU A 32 -25.21 4.44 12.95
CA GLU A 32 -25.15 5.78 12.35
C GLU A 32 -23.70 6.24 12.14
N SER A 33 -22.81 5.95 13.08
CA SER A 33 -21.38 6.23 12.95
C SER A 33 -20.75 5.41 11.82
N MET A 34 -21.09 4.13 11.70
CA MET A 34 -20.63 3.24 10.62
C MET A 34 -21.15 3.68 9.24
N GLU A 35 -22.39 4.12 9.16
CA GLU A 35 -22.99 4.65 7.92
C GLU A 35 -22.28 5.95 7.47
N LYS A 36 -22.02 6.86 8.40
CA LYS A 36 -21.26 8.09 8.13
C LYS A 36 -19.83 7.77 7.66
N PHE A 37 -19.17 6.80 8.30
CA PHE A 37 -17.85 6.35 7.90
C PHE A 37 -17.85 5.71 6.51
N LYS A 38 -18.80 4.83 6.21
CA LYS A 38 -18.96 4.23 4.87
C LYS A 38 -19.23 5.28 3.79
N SER A 39 -20.09 6.25 4.08
CA SER A 39 -20.39 7.33 3.15
C SER A 39 -19.16 8.23 2.89
N PHE A 40 -18.34 8.47 3.93
CA PHE A 40 -17.06 9.17 3.82
C PHE A 40 -16.08 8.40 2.92
N LEU A 41 -15.87 7.10 3.16
CA LEU A 41 -15.00 6.25 2.34
C LEU A 41 -15.45 6.24 0.88
N LYS A 42 -16.75 6.09 0.63
CA LYS A 42 -17.32 6.12 -0.71
C LYS A 42 -17.11 7.47 -1.41
N ARG A 43 -17.27 8.59 -0.69
CA ARG A 43 -16.99 9.93 -1.22
C ARG A 43 -15.53 10.14 -1.61
N LYS A 44 -14.62 9.49 -0.91
CA LYS A 44 -13.16 9.55 -1.15
C LYS A 44 -12.66 8.49 -2.13
N ASP A 45 -13.55 7.68 -2.67
CA ASP A 45 -13.19 6.54 -3.54
C ASP A 45 -12.18 5.58 -2.86
N ILE A 46 -12.35 5.37 -1.55
CA ILE A 46 -11.57 4.42 -0.76
C ILE A 46 -12.34 3.11 -0.69
N GLU A 47 -11.99 2.17 -1.54
CA GLU A 47 -12.59 0.82 -1.56
C GLU A 47 -11.54 -0.21 -1.15
N ILE A 48 -11.71 -0.79 0.03
CA ILE A 48 -10.83 -1.87 0.51
C ILE A 48 -11.25 -3.17 -0.21
N SER A 49 -10.65 -3.41 -1.36
CA SER A 49 -10.90 -4.59 -2.18
C SER A 49 -9.60 -5.30 -2.53
N ALA A 50 -9.57 -6.61 -2.35
CA ALA A 50 -8.44 -7.45 -2.75
C ALA A 50 -8.15 -7.34 -4.26
N LYS A 51 -9.17 -7.14 -5.09
CA LYS A 51 -9.02 -6.91 -6.52
C LYS A 51 -8.27 -5.60 -6.78
N ARG A 52 -8.68 -4.50 -6.15
CA ARG A 52 -8.10 -3.16 -6.36
C ARG A 52 -6.64 -3.11 -5.90
N TYR A 53 -6.33 -3.64 -4.73
CA TYR A 53 -4.97 -3.61 -4.19
C TYR A 53 -4.08 -4.75 -4.70
N GLY A 54 -4.64 -5.93 -4.96
CA GLY A 54 -3.90 -7.08 -5.44
C GLY A 54 -3.73 -7.12 -6.95
N ILE A 55 -4.76 -6.81 -7.74
CA ILE A 55 -4.71 -6.94 -9.20
C ILE A 55 -4.39 -5.59 -9.86
N ASP A 56 -5.21 -4.57 -9.57
CA ASP A 56 -5.09 -3.30 -10.28
C ASP A 56 -3.82 -2.54 -9.88
N ALA A 57 -3.50 -2.47 -8.58
CA ALA A 57 -2.29 -1.80 -8.09
C ALA A 57 -1.01 -2.55 -8.49
N LEU A 58 -1.00 -3.89 -8.44
CA LEU A 58 0.13 -4.71 -8.87
C LEU A 58 0.37 -4.59 -10.38
N GLY A 59 -0.70 -4.63 -11.18
CA GLY A 59 -0.62 -4.43 -12.63
C GLY A 59 -0.08 -3.05 -13.00
N ALA A 60 -0.54 -2.01 -12.30
CA ALA A 60 -0.04 -0.65 -12.49
C ALA A 60 1.43 -0.51 -12.05
N MET A 61 1.81 -1.11 -10.92
CA MET A 61 3.21 -1.16 -10.48
C MET A 61 4.11 -1.77 -11.55
N ALA A 62 3.69 -2.89 -12.16
CA ALA A 62 4.44 -3.53 -13.23
C ALA A 62 4.61 -2.61 -14.44
N GLN A 63 3.58 -1.84 -14.83
CA GLN A 63 3.69 -0.85 -15.91
C GLN A 63 4.71 0.24 -15.57
N GLY A 64 4.69 0.76 -14.34
CA GLY A 64 5.68 1.75 -13.87
C GLY A 64 7.10 1.20 -13.89
N LEU A 65 7.29 -0.05 -13.47
CA LEU A 65 8.57 -0.75 -13.48
C LEU A 65 9.08 -0.96 -14.91
N PHE A 66 8.23 -1.41 -15.82
CA PHE A 66 8.61 -1.60 -17.22
C PHE A 66 8.98 -0.27 -17.90
N ALA A 67 8.20 0.77 -17.71
CA ALA A 67 8.43 2.07 -18.31
C ALA A 67 9.73 2.74 -17.84
N SER A 68 10.21 2.42 -16.63
CA SER A 68 11.41 3.01 -16.06
C SER A 68 12.61 2.05 -16.08
N LEU A 69 12.54 0.96 -15.32
CA LEU A 69 13.68 0.06 -15.13
C LEU A 69 14.03 -0.71 -16.41
N LEU A 70 13.02 -1.34 -17.04
CA LEU A 70 13.26 -2.15 -18.23
C LEU A 70 13.76 -1.30 -19.41
N ILE A 71 13.05 -0.22 -19.73
CA ILE A 71 13.46 0.69 -20.82
C ILE A 71 14.78 1.37 -20.49
N GLY A 72 14.99 1.80 -19.26
CA GLY A 72 16.25 2.39 -18.80
C GLY A 72 17.44 1.43 -18.96
N THR A 73 17.22 0.14 -18.67
CA THR A 73 18.24 -0.89 -18.84
C THR A 73 18.55 -1.13 -20.32
N ILE A 74 17.54 -1.20 -21.20
CA ILE A 74 17.72 -1.36 -22.65
C ILE A 74 18.54 -0.19 -23.22
N ILE A 75 18.18 1.06 -22.87
CA ILE A 75 18.90 2.25 -23.35
C ILE A 75 20.34 2.25 -22.85
N ALA A 76 20.57 1.93 -21.55
CA ALA A 76 21.93 1.89 -20.99
C ALA A 76 22.78 0.83 -21.69
N THR A 77 22.26 -0.38 -21.90
CA THR A 77 22.97 -1.49 -22.56
C THR A 77 23.28 -1.15 -24.02
N LEU A 78 22.36 -0.52 -24.75
CA LEU A 78 22.64 -0.01 -26.09
C LEU A 78 23.76 1.04 -26.08
N GLY A 79 23.75 1.94 -25.10
CA GLY A 79 24.82 2.93 -24.91
C GLY A 79 26.18 2.29 -24.68
N GLU A 80 26.25 1.27 -23.84
CA GLU A 80 27.46 0.49 -23.55
C GLU A 80 27.97 -0.21 -24.81
N GLN A 81 27.09 -0.86 -25.60
CA GLN A 81 27.47 -1.57 -26.83
C GLN A 81 27.94 -0.62 -27.95
N LEU A 82 27.36 0.57 -28.04
CA LEU A 82 27.71 1.58 -29.03
C LEU A 82 28.83 2.52 -28.61
N GLY A 83 29.32 2.40 -27.36
CA GLY A 83 30.33 3.30 -26.79
C GLY A 83 29.82 4.74 -26.59
N MET A 84 28.50 4.93 -26.44
CA MET A 84 27.85 6.24 -26.31
C MET A 84 27.49 6.53 -24.85
N GLU A 85 28.34 7.26 -24.11
CA GLU A 85 28.07 7.63 -22.69
C GLU A 85 26.76 8.39 -22.49
N VAL A 86 26.33 9.16 -23.47
CA VAL A 86 25.06 9.90 -23.40
C VAL A 86 23.87 8.96 -23.22
N LEU A 87 23.82 7.85 -23.95
CA LEU A 87 22.74 6.85 -23.81
C LEU A 87 22.83 6.11 -22.47
N VAL A 88 24.04 5.82 -21.98
CA VAL A 88 24.24 5.20 -20.65
C VAL A 88 23.66 6.12 -19.56
N ASN A 89 23.95 7.41 -19.63
CA ASN A 89 23.43 8.39 -18.68
C ASN A 89 21.90 8.53 -18.75
N ILE A 90 21.30 8.58 -19.96
CA ILE A 90 19.85 8.61 -20.14
C ILE A 90 19.19 7.37 -19.51
N GLY A 91 19.75 6.18 -19.77
CA GLY A 91 19.29 4.95 -19.15
C GLY A 91 19.43 4.97 -17.62
N GLY A 92 20.50 5.60 -17.10
CA GLY A 92 20.70 5.84 -15.67
C GLY A 92 19.58 6.67 -15.04
N TYR A 93 19.19 7.77 -15.66
CA TYR A 93 18.09 8.62 -15.20
C TYR A 93 16.75 7.87 -15.17
N ALA A 94 16.47 7.08 -16.19
CA ALA A 94 15.26 6.26 -16.24
C ALA A 94 15.23 5.21 -15.11
N LYS A 95 16.36 4.53 -14.87
CA LYS A 95 16.49 3.56 -13.76
C LYS A 95 16.35 4.22 -12.38
N ALA A 96 16.90 5.42 -12.20
CA ALA A 96 16.76 6.17 -10.94
C ALA A 96 15.31 6.56 -10.64
N ALA A 97 14.49 6.77 -11.66
CA ALA A 97 13.07 7.09 -11.54
C ALA A 97 12.16 5.88 -11.25
N THR A 98 12.69 4.66 -11.10
CA THR A 98 11.90 3.43 -10.97
C THR A 98 10.93 3.47 -9.79
N GLY A 99 11.39 3.83 -8.59
CA GLY A 99 10.53 3.94 -7.40
C GLY A 99 9.39 4.96 -7.58
N PRO A 100 9.71 6.20 -7.95
CA PRO A 100 8.72 7.21 -8.30
C PRO A 100 7.71 6.77 -9.38
N ALA A 101 8.18 6.15 -10.46
CA ALA A 101 7.32 5.71 -11.56
C ALA A 101 6.31 4.64 -11.11
N MET A 102 6.76 3.65 -10.32
CA MET A 102 5.88 2.65 -9.73
C MET A 102 4.84 3.27 -8.82
N ALA A 103 5.24 4.19 -7.92
CA ALA A 103 4.33 4.82 -6.98
C ALA A 103 3.27 5.68 -7.68
N VAL A 104 3.64 6.43 -8.72
CA VAL A 104 2.70 7.20 -9.53
C VAL A 104 1.72 6.28 -10.28
N ALA A 105 2.20 5.19 -10.85
CA ALA A 105 1.36 4.22 -11.54
C ALA A 105 0.32 3.59 -10.59
N ILE A 106 0.74 3.17 -9.38
CA ILE A 106 -0.15 2.67 -8.34
C ILE A 106 -1.18 3.73 -7.95
N GLY A 107 -0.75 4.96 -7.67
CA GLY A 107 -1.65 6.06 -7.32
C GLY A 107 -2.66 6.37 -8.42
N TYR A 108 -2.27 6.27 -9.69
CA TYR A 108 -3.16 6.41 -10.83
C TYR A 108 -4.23 5.32 -10.87
N ALA A 109 -3.84 4.05 -10.69
CA ALA A 109 -4.77 2.93 -10.64
C ALA A 109 -5.74 3.00 -9.44
N LEU A 110 -5.29 3.60 -8.33
CA LEU A 110 -6.13 3.86 -7.16
C LEU A 110 -7.01 5.11 -7.29
N HIS A 111 -7.03 5.78 -8.43
CA HIS A 111 -7.77 7.02 -8.70
C HIS A 111 -7.44 8.15 -7.71
N CYS A 112 -6.17 8.32 -7.38
CA CYS A 112 -5.75 9.38 -6.47
C CYS A 112 -5.94 10.78 -7.08
N PRO A 113 -6.35 11.78 -6.27
CA PRO A 113 -6.33 13.18 -6.68
C PRO A 113 -4.93 13.62 -7.12
N PRO A 114 -4.80 14.61 -8.02
CA PRO A 114 -3.49 15.02 -8.57
C PRO A 114 -2.45 15.40 -7.50
N LEU A 115 -2.85 16.09 -6.43
CA LEU A 115 -1.94 16.46 -5.34
C LEU A 115 -1.36 15.25 -4.60
N VAL A 116 -2.21 14.24 -4.35
CA VAL A 116 -1.75 12.97 -3.76
C VAL A 116 -0.83 12.25 -4.72
N LEU A 117 -1.21 12.15 -6.01
CA LEU A 117 -0.44 11.47 -7.03
C LEU A 117 0.99 12.03 -7.15
N PHE A 118 1.14 13.35 -7.19
CA PHE A 118 2.46 13.99 -7.25
C PHE A 118 3.27 13.80 -5.96
N SER A 119 2.60 13.75 -4.81
CA SER A 119 3.25 13.50 -3.52
C SER A 119 3.81 12.08 -3.40
N LEU A 120 3.18 11.10 -4.07
CA LEU A 120 3.65 9.71 -4.10
C LEU A 120 5.00 9.54 -4.78
N VAL A 121 5.45 10.49 -5.60
CA VAL A 121 6.80 10.51 -6.20
C VAL A 121 7.89 10.39 -5.14
N ALA A 122 7.80 11.22 -4.09
CA ALA A 122 8.75 11.21 -2.98
C ALA A 122 8.66 9.91 -2.17
N VAL A 123 7.44 9.45 -1.89
CA VAL A 123 7.19 8.20 -1.16
C VAL A 123 7.76 6.99 -1.89
N GLY A 124 7.53 6.89 -3.21
CA GLY A 124 8.05 5.79 -4.03
C GLY A 124 9.56 5.79 -4.11
N GLY A 125 10.19 6.97 -4.20
CA GLY A 125 11.63 7.11 -4.15
C GLY A 125 12.22 6.60 -2.83
N ALA A 126 11.64 7.04 -1.70
CA ALA A 126 12.07 6.61 -0.37
C ALA A 126 11.87 5.10 -0.15
N ALA A 127 10.69 4.57 -0.50
CA ALA A 127 10.38 3.15 -0.32
C ALA A 127 11.30 2.24 -1.15
N ASN A 128 11.59 2.63 -2.40
CA ASN A 128 12.45 1.85 -3.29
C ASN A 128 13.91 1.84 -2.80
N THR A 129 14.45 2.98 -2.37
CA THR A 129 15.82 3.09 -1.89
C THR A 129 16.03 2.34 -0.57
N LEU A 130 15.10 2.47 0.37
CA LEU A 130 15.17 1.80 1.68
C LEU A 130 14.84 0.30 1.60
N GLY A 131 14.03 -0.11 0.63
CA GLY A 131 13.67 -1.50 0.40
C GLY A 131 14.75 -2.34 -0.28
N GLY A 132 15.76 -1.73 -0.89
CA GLY A 132 16.86 -2.44 -1.56
C GLY A 132 16.38 -3.51 -2.53
N ALA A 133 16.74 -4.77 -2.30
CA ALA A 133 16.31 -5.91 -3.12
C ALA A 133 14.79 -6.11 -3.12
N GLY A 134 14.08 -5.74 -2.06
CA GLY A 134 12.63 -5.76 -1.95
C GLY A 134 11.95 -4.44 -2.32
N GLY A 135 12.68 -3.51 -2.96
CA GLY A 135 12.22 -2.18 -3.29
C GLY A 135 10.83 -2.12 -3.95
N PRO A 136 10.54 -2.87 -5.01
CA PRO A 136 9.22 -2.89 -5.65
C PRO A 136 8.08 -3.28 -4.72
N LEU A 137 8.29 -4.31 -3.88
CA LEU A 137 7.30 -4.74 -2.87
C LEU A 137 7.09 -3.67 -1.78
N ALA A 138 8.17 -3.04 -1.33
CA ALA A 138 8.11 -1.94 -0.39
C ALA A 138 7.33 -0.75 -0.98
N VAL A 139 7.60 -0.39 -2.24
CA VAL A 139 6.84 0.66 -2.95
C VAL A 139 5.37 0.31 -3.02
N LEU A 140 5.00 -0.93 -3.37
CA LEU A 140 3.60 -1.35 -3.46
C LEU A 140 2.87 -1.11 -2.14
N LEU A 141 3.36 -1.69 -1.04
CA LEU A 141 2.68 -1.64 0.26
C LEU A 141 2.62 -0.22 0.82
N VAL A 142 3.75 0.48 0.80
CA VAL A 142 3.84 1.85 1.33
C VAL A 142 2.98 2.81 0.52
N THR A 143 3.01 2.70 -0.81
CA THR A 143 2.25 3.60 -1.69
C THR A 143 0.75 3.42 -1.54
N ILE A 144 0.26 2.17 -1.42
CA ILE A 144 -1.18 1.92 -1.17
C ILE A 144 -1.63 2.64 0.11
N VAL A 145 -0.91 2.45 1.22
CA VAL A 145 -1.26 3.09 2.49
C VAL A 145 -1.17 4.61 2.38
N ALA A 146 -0.07 5.15 1.86
CA ALA A 146 0.11 6.60 1.70
C ALA A 146 -0.96 7.23 0.78
N ALA A 147 -1.36 6.53 -0.28
CA ALA A 147 -2.40 6.95 -1.20
C ALA A 147 -3.77 7.05 -0.51
N GLU A 148 -4.15 6.03 0.28
CA GLU A 148 -5.43 6.02 0.99
C GLU A 148 -5.49 7.13 2.07
N PHE A 149 -4.41 7.33 2.82
CA PHE A 149 -4.32 8.47 3.75
C PHE A 149 -4.37 9.81 3.03
N GLY A 150 -3.66 9.96 1.92
CA GLY A 150 -3.70 11.15 1.09
C GLY A 150 -5.10 11.46 0.56
N LYS A 151 -5.82 10.45 0.06
CA LYS A 151 -7.22 10.60 -0.38
C LYS A 151 -8.15 11.00 0.76
N ALA A 152 -7.97 10.42 1.95
CA ALA A 152 -8.79 10.73 3.12
C ALA A 152 -8.68 12.21 3.51
N VAL A 153 -7.48 12.79 3.46
CA VAL A 153 -7.22 14.17 3.85
C VAL A 153 -7.51 15.17 2.73
N SER A 154 -7.38 14.76 1.46
CA SER A 154 -7.57 15.64 0.30
C SER A 154 -8.96 16.29 0.29
N LYS A 155 -8.99 17.60 0.03
CA LYS A 155 -10.19 18.45 -0.03
C LYS A 155 -10.99 18.56 1.28
N GLU A 156 -10.41 18.24 2.42
CA GLU A 156 -11.06 18.45 3.74
C GLU A 156 -10.66 19.79 4.37
N THR A 157 -9.56 20.40 3.94
CA THR A 157 -9.04 21.65 4.49
C THR A 157 -9.06 22.77 3.46
N LYS A 158 -9.17 24.02 3.94
CA LYS A 158 -9.09 25.23 3.07
C LYS A 158 -7.71 25.39 2.43
N ILE A 159 -6.66 24.80 3.02
CA ILE A 159 -5.26 24.87 2.57
C ILE A 159 -4.82 23.48 2.06
N ASP A 160 -5.67 22.85 1.27
CA ASP A 160 -5.47 21.50 0.74
C ASP A 160 -4.14 21.32 0.01
N ILE A 161 -3.70 22.35 -0.72
CA ILE A 161 -2.46 22.33 -1.51
C ILE A 161 -1.19 22.10 -0.67
N ILE A 162 -1.22 22.41 0.62
CA ILE A 162 -0.09 22.23 1.55
C ILE A 162 -0.32 20.98 2.41
N VAL A 163 -1.53 20.84 2.95
CA VAL A 163 -1.85 19.80 3.94
C VAL A 163 -1.83 18.40 3.29
N THR A 164 -2.41 18.24 2.12
CA THR A 164 -2.47 16.95 1.44
C THR A 164 -1.08 16.40 1.08
N PRO A 165 -0.17 17.15 0.38
CA PRO A 165 1.18 16.68 0.14
C PRO A 165 1.97 16.43 1.42
N PHE A 166 1.86 17.32 2.41
CA PHE A 166 2.57 17.18 3.68
C PHE A 166 2.19 15.87 4.39
N VAL A 167 0.90 15.58 4.53
CA VAL A 167 0.42 14.35 5.16
C VAL A 167 0.84 13.12 4.37
N THR A 168 0.64 13.12 3.04
CA THR A 168 0.98 11.98 2.18
C THR A 168 2.46 11.66 2.23
N ILE A 169 3.33 12.67 2.08
CA ILE A 169 4.79 12.48 2.10
C ILE A 169 5.25 12.04 3.49
N THR A 170 4.77 12.70 4.55
CA THR A 170 5.20 12.39 5.93
C THR A 170 4.81 10.98 6.32
N ILE A 171 3.54 10.59 6.14
CA ILE A 171 3.07 9.24 6.47
C ILE A 171 3.78 8.20 5.59
N GLY A 172 3.86 8.44 4.28
CA GLY A 172 4.51 7.52 3.35
C GLY A 172 6.00 7.34 3.65
N SER A 173 6.72 8.42 3.93
CA SER A 173 8.15 8.35 4.25
C SER A 173 8.42 7.70 5.60
N LEU A 174 7.63 8.00 6.64
CA LEU A 174 7.73 7.32 7.93
C LEU A 174 7.47 5.82 7.81
N LEU A 175 6.43 5.45 7.06
CA LEU A 175 6.12 4.05 6.80
C LEU A 175 7.23 3.37 6.00
N SER A 176 7.83 4.06 5.02
CA SER A 176 9.00 3.58 4.28
C SER A 176 10.17 3.29 5.21
N MET A 177 10.49 4.21 6.11
CA MET A 177 11.60 4.04 7.06
C MET A 177 11.38 2.85 8.00
N TRP A 178 10.15 2.54 8.31
CA TRP A 178 9.82 1.47 9.25
C TRP A 178 9.64 0.11 8.57
N CYS A 179 8.89 0.05 7.47
CA CYS A 179 8.52 -1.21 6.82
C CYS A 179 9.49 -1.62 5.71
N ALA A 180 10.05 -0.67 4.93
CA ALA A 180 10.84 -1.02 3.76
C ALA A 180 12.12 -1.82 4.07
N PRO A 181 12.88 -1.54 5.14
CA PRO A 181 14.05 -2.37 5.49
C PRO A 181 13.69 -3.82 5.84
N ALA A 182 12.55 -4.03 6.54
CA ALA A 182 12.09 -5.37 6.88
C ALA A 182 11.68 -6.17 5.63
N ILE A 183 11.00 -5.51 4.67
CA ILE A 183 10.63 -6.10 3.38
C ILE A 183 11.90 -6.42 2.56
N GLY A 184 12.88 -5.51 2.57
CA GLY A 184 14.18 -5.70 1.93
C GLY A 184 14.95 -6.88 2.48
N ALA A 185 14.97 -7.04 3.79
CA ALA A 185 15.61 -8.17 4.46
C ALA A 185 14.93 -9.50 4.10
N ALA A 186 13.59 -9.52 4.08
CA ALA A 186 12.84 -10.70 3.68
C ALA A 186 13.11 -11.08 2.20
N ALA A 187 13.12 -10.10 1.29
CA ALA A 187 13.44 -10.33 -0.11
C ALA A 187 14.88 -10.82 -0.31
N SER A 188 15.82 -10.27 0.44
CA SER A 188 17.23 -10.71 0.42
C SER A 188 17.38 -12.14 0.93
N ALA A 189 16.62 -12.55 1.95
CA ALA A 189 16.62 -13.92 2.44
C ALA A 189 16.10 -14.91 1.39
N VAL A 190 15.04 -14.54 0.66
CA VAL A 190 14.52 -15.33 -0.47
C VAL A 190 15.56 -15.41 -1.60
N GLY A 191 16.22 -14.29 -1.93
CA GLY A 191 17.31 -14.25 -2.90
C GLY A 191 18.49 -15.16 -2.52
N ALA A 192 18.89 -15.14 -1.25
CA ALA A 192 19.94 -16.02 -0.73
C ALA A 192 19.54 -17.51 -0.80
N ALA A 193 18.26 -17.83 -0.50
CA ALA A 193 17.75 -19.19 -0.64
C ALA A 193 17.77 -19.66 -2.10
N ILE A 194 17.43 -18.79 -3.05
CA ILE A 194 17.54 -19.09 -4.48
C ILE A 194 19.00 -19.31 -4.90
N MET A 195 19.90 -18.45 -4.46
CA MET A 195 21.35 -18.62 -4.75
C MET A 195 21.89 -19.91 -4.19
N TRP A 196 21.55 -20.24 -2.94
CA TRP A 196 21.92 -21.52 -2.33
C TRP A 196 21.38 -22.70 -3.12
N ALA A 197 20.13 -22.62 -3.59
CA ALA A 197 19.51 -23.66 -4.43
C ALA A 197 20.20 -23.81 -5.79
N THR A 198 20.76 -22.72 -6.36
CA THR A 198 21.48 -22.76 -7.65
C THR A 198 22.86 -23.42 -7.54
N GLU A 199 23.45 -23.44 -6.35
CA GLU A 199 24.72 -24.14 -6.08
C GLU A 199 24.56 -25.67 -5.91
N LEU A 200 23.33 -26.12 -5.70
CA LEU A 200 23.00 -27.54 -5.67
C LEU A 200 23.03 -28.16 -7.08
N GLN A 201 22.98 -29.51 -7.14
CA GLN A 201 22.94 -30.22 -8.43
C GLN A 201 21.77 -29.73 -9.29
N PRO A 202 21.92 -29.67 -10.64
CA PRO A 202 20.95 -29.02 -11.55
C PRO A 202 19.51 -29.52 -11.42
N PHE A 203 19.34 -30.80 -11.06
CA PHE A 203 18.02 -31.41 -10.89
C PHE A 203 17.24 -30.83 -9.69
N PHE A 204 17.90 -30.73 -8.54
CA PHE A 204 17.29 -30.12 -7.33
C PHE A 204 17.05 -28.63 -7.48
N MET A 205 17.97 -27.93 -8.15
CA MET A 205 17.84 -26.52 -8.51
C MET A 205 16.55 -26.27 -9.28
N GLY A 206 16.23 -27.05 -10.31
CA GLY A 206 15.04 -26.87 -11.11
C GLY A 206 13.74 -27.02 -10.29
N ILE A 207 13.69 -27.98 -9.39
CA ILE A 207 12.53 -28.22 -8.51
C ILE A 207 12.35 -27.05 -7.53
N ILE A 208 13.41 -26.64 -6.83
CA ILE A 208 13.32 -25.60 -5.79
C ILE A 208 12.94 -24.26 -6.40
N ILE A 209 13.57 -23.86 -7.51
CA ILE A 209 13.24 -22.59 -8.20
C ILE A 209 11.80 -22.61 -8.71
N SER A 210 11.35 -23.73 -9.32
CA SER A 210 9.98 -23.87 -9.80
C SER A 210 8.94 -23.69 -8.68
N VAL A 211 9.20 -24.28 -7.51
CA VAL A 211 8.32 -24.16 -6.34
C VAL A 211 8.32 -22.71 -5.80
N ILE A 212 9.50 -22.09 -5.61
CA ILE A 212 9.58 -20.72 -5.08
C ILE A 212 8.93 -19.72 -6.04
N VAL A 213 9.22 -19.83 -7.35
CA VAL A 213 8.61 -18.93 -8.36
C VAL A 213 7.11 -19.21 -8.48
N GLY A 214 6.68 -20.46 -8.40
CA GLY A 214 5.27 -20.82 -8.40
C GLY A 214 4.50 -20.21 -7.23
N ILE A 215 5.06 -20.25 -6.02
CA ILE A 215 4.45 -19.61 -4.83
C ILE A 215 4.45 -18.07 -4.96
N ALA A 216 5.49 -17.49 -5.54
CA ALA A 216 5.58 -16.03 -5.70
C ALA A 216 4.61 -15.48 -6.77
N LEU A 217 4.17 -16.31 -7.72
CA LEU A 217 3.27 -15.91 -8.81
C LEU A 217 1.79 -16.24 -8.55
N THR A 218 1.46 -17.03 -7.51
CA THR A 218 0.08 -17.31 -7.08
C THR A 218 -0.37 -16.41 -5.96
#